data_3c555ad32e17f9f5f3bf5ffae3745d91
#
_entry.id   3c555ad32e17f9f5f3bf5ffae3745d91
#
_cell.length_a   1.000
_cell.length_b   1.000
_cell.length_c   1.000
_cell.angle_alpha   90.00
_cell.angle_beta   90.00
_cell.angle_gamma   90.00
#
_symmetry.space_group_name_H-M   'P 1'
#
loop_
_entity.id
_entity.type
_entity.pdbx_description
1 polymer ?
#
loop_
_entity_poly.entity_id
_entity_poly.type
_entity_poly.pdbx_seq_one_letter_code
_entity_poly.pdbx_strand_id
1 'polypeptide(L)'
;MLTQARLPKAAVKDPEPSKRPVHTVTAGELMTTPVVAVEPETSIAQVAKVLSDKHISAVVVCKHDGTLVGLISESDILHQFRESMRQKRDWWLGVFSEGEKLSQEFMDYVRVDTRSASDLMVRHVVTATEDATLPEVAELICKHRFKRIPILRDGRVVGIVSRGDLIRALARAPGMLI
;
A
#
# COMPACT_ATOMS: atom_id res chain seq x y z
N MET A 1 -51.71 -46.91 -46.31
CA MET A 1 -50.34 -46.68 -45.70
C MET A 1 -50.12 -45.21 -45.66
N LEU A 2 -50.26 -44.59 -44.46
CA LEU A 2 -50.06 -43.14 -44.27
C LEU A 2 -48.72 -42.97 -43.60
N THR A 3 -47.76 -42.38 -44.32
CA THR A 3 -46.44 -42.00 -43.82
C THR A 3 -46.54 -40.75 -42.99
N GLN A 4 -46.28 -40.82 -41.68
CA GLN A 4 -46.22 -39.67 -40.80
C GLN A 4 -44.83 -39.00 -41.00
N ALA A 5 -44.84 -37.79 -41.52
CA ALA A 5 -43.67 -36.90 -41.57
C ALA A 5 -43.34 -36.35 -40.18
N ARG A 6 -42.14 -36.70 -39.63
CA ARG A 6 -41.62 -36.14 -38.40
C ARG A 6 -41.16 -34.70 -38.66
N LEU A 7 -41.76 -33.76 -37.97
CA LEU A 7 -41.25 -32.37 -37.91
C LEU A 7 -39.95 -32.29 -37.13
N PRO A 8 -38.95 -31.51 -37.55
CA PRO A 8 -37.73 -31.32 -36.81
C PRO A 8 -37.99 -30.50 -35.52
N LYS A 9 -37.47 -31.01 -34.40
CA LYS A 9 -37.45 -30.26 -33.12
C LYS A 9 -36.60 -29.00 -33.32
N ALA A 10 -37.21 -27.83 -33.13
CA ALA A 10 -36.48 -26.58 -33.01
C ALA A 10 -35.54 -26.66 -31.79
N ALA A 11 -34.27 -26.46 -32.05
CA ALA A 11 -33.26 -26.31 -30.97
C ALA A 11 -33.59 -25.04 -30.19
N VAL A 12 -33.98 -25.22 -28.94
CA VAL A 12 -34.07 -24.10 -27.97
C VAL A 12 -32.65 -23.67 -27.71
N LYS A 13 -32.33 -22.47 -28.21
CA LYS A 13 -31.05 -21.82 -27.92
C LYS A 13 -31.12 -21.41 -26.44
N ASP A 14 -30.24 -22.01 -25.60
CA ASP A 14 -30.11 -21.59 -24.20
C ASP A 14 -29.80 -20.10 -24.15
N PRO A 15 -30.44 -19.31 -23.28
CA PRO A 15 -30.13 -17.89 -23.15
C PRO A 15 -28.68 -17.76 -22.72
N GLU A 16 -27.93 -16.96 -23.48
CA GLU A 16 -26.58 -16.57 -23.08
C GLU A 16 -26.60 -16.07 -21.63
N PRO A 17 -25.62 -16.48 -20.79
CA PRO A 17 -25.56 -16.00 -19.42
C PRO A 17 -25.47 -14.46 -19.45
N SER A 18 -26.47 -13.79 -18.92
CA SER A 18 -26.49 -12.34 -18.80
C SER A 18 -25.20 -11.92 -18.06
N LYS A 19 -24.32 -11.18 -18.74
CA LYS A 19 -23.17 -10.53 -18.13
C LYS A 19 -23.72 -9.51 -17.11
N ARG A 20 -23.90 -9.94 -15.86
CA ARG A 20 -24.04 -8.99 -14.75
C ARG A 20 -22.81 -8.10 -14.80
N PRO A 21 -22.93 -6.77 -14.69
CA PRO A 21 -21.77 -5.92 -14.57
C PRO A 21 -20.95 -6.42 -13.38
N VAL A 22 -19.75 -6.92 -13.65
CA VAL A 22 -18.82 -7.31 -12.60
C VAL A 22 -18.44 -6.00 -11.91
N HIS A 23 -18.87 -5.82 -10.67
CA HIS A 23 -18.48 -4.66 -9.88
C HIS A 23 -16.97 -4.73 -9.68
N THR A 24 -16.24 -3.91 -10.40
CA THR A 24 -14.78 -3.83 -10.30
C THR A 24 -14.44 -2.99 -9.08
N VAL A 25 -13.87 -3.62 -8.07
CA VAL A 25 -13.41 -2.93 -6.84
C VAL A 25 -12.33 -1.93 -7.19
N THR A 26 -12.44 -0.72 -6.65
CA THR A 26 -11.52 0.39 -6.92
C THR A 26 -10.56 0.63 -5.75
N ALA A 27 -9.50 1.39 -6.01
CA ALA A 27 -8.55 1.81 -4.97
C ALA A 27 -9.24 2.62 -3.86
N GLY A 28 -10.23 3.45 -4.21
CA GLY A 28 -11.02 4.22 -3.26
C GLY A 28 -11.79 3.35 -2.26
N GLU A 29 -12.26 2.17 -2.70
CA GLU A 29 -12.97 1.21 -1.83
C GLU A 29 -12.02 0.38 -0.97
N LEU A 30 -10.76 0.25 -1.38
CA LEU A 30 -9.74 -0.55 -0.69
C LEU A 30 -8.85 0.26 0.25
N MET A 31 -8.67 1.54 -0.05
CA MET A 31 -7.69 2.38 0.65
C MET A 31 -8.00 2.55 2.12
N THR A 32 -6.95 2.64 2.92
CA THR A 32 -7.03 3.06 4.32
C THR A 32 -7.07 4.58 4.38
N THR A 33 -8.05 5.12 5.12
CA THR A 33 -8.23 6.54 5.43
C THR A 33 -8.55 6.71 6.91
N PRO A 34 -8.19 7.85 7.55
CA PRO A 34 -7.32 8.90 7.06
C PRO A 34 -5.86 8.43 6.93
N VAL A 35 -5.11 9.04 5.99
CA VAL A 35 -3.69 8.76 5.83
C VAL A 35 -2.88 9.50 6.89
N VAL A 36 -1.92 8.81 7.48
CA VAL A 36 -0.95 9.45 8.38
C VAL A 36 0.12 10.12 7.52
N ALA A 37 0.19 11.44 7.61
CA ALA A 37 1.14 12.28 6.89
C ALA A 37 2.05 13.04 7.85
N VAL A 38 3.26 13.37 7.38
CA VAL A 38 4.19 14.28 8.03
C VAL A 38 4.64 15.35 7.04
N GLU A 39 5.13 16.48 7.54
CA GLU A 39 5.71 17.53 6.70
C GLU A 39 7.18 17.23 6.37
N PRO A 40 7.73 17.78 5.28
CA PRO A 40 9.13 17.57 4.88
C PRO A 40 10.15 17.91 5.97
N GLU A 41 9.84 18.89 6.80
CA GLU A 41 10.70 19.40 7.88
C GLU A 41 10.59 18.59 9.18
N THR A 42 9.65 17.63 9.25
CA THR A 42 9.48 16.76 10.42
C THR A 42 10.75 15.99 10.71
N SER A 43 11.27 16.07 11.94
CA SER A 43 12.49 15.35 12.32
C SER A 43 12.31 13.84 12.25
N ILE A 44 13.40 13.11 11.95
CA ILE A 44 13.38 11.64 11.89
C ILE A 44 12.92 11.04 13.21
N ALA A 45 13.26 11.66 14.35
CA ALA A 45 12.77 11.25 15.66
C ALA A 45 11.23 11.30 15.76
N GLN A 46 10.61 12.36 15.24
CA GLN A 46 9.17 12.49 15.20
C GLN A 46 8.54 11.49 14.22
N VAL A 47 9.16 11.28 13.05
CA VAL A 47 8.70 10.26 12.09
C VAL A 47 8.73 8.88 12.74
N ALA A 48 9.84 8.48 13.37
CA ALA A 48 9.97 7.19 14.07
C ALA A 48 8.92 7.03 15.17
N LYS A 49 8.67 8.11 15.94
CA LYS A 49 7.61 8.11 16.96
C LYS A 49 6.23 7.90 16.35
N VAL A 50 5.90 8.57 15.25
CA VAL A 50 4.61 8.41 14.54
C VAL A 50 4.45 6.97 14.04
N LEU A 51 5.48 6.38 13.43
CA LEU A 51 5.45 5.00 12.97
C LEU A 51 5.17 4.03 14.12
N SER A 52 5.87 4.20 15.24
CA SER A 52 5.73 3.36 16.45
C SER A 52 4.35 3.53 17.09
N ASP A 53 3.93 4.75 17.39
CA ASP A 53 2.67 5.02 18.11
C ASP A 53 1.44 4.60 17.31
N LYS A 54 1.50 4.71 15.97
CA LYS A 54 0.41 4.34 15.07
C LYS A 54 0.47 2.89 14.60
N HIS A 55 1.52 2.13 14.98
CA HIS A 55 1.77 0.76 14.50
C HIS A 55 1.73 0.64 12.97
N ILE A 56 2.34 1.61 12.29
CA ILE A 56 2.43 1.65 10.83
C ILE A 56 3.88 1.65 10.39
N SER A 57 4.16 1.06 9.24
CA SER A 57 5.52 0.89 8.73
C SER A 57 5.91 1.88 7.62
N ALA A 58 5.08 2.89 7.34
CA ALA A 58 5.45 4.06 6.55
C ALA A 58 4.42 5.19 6.72
N VAL A 59 4.87 6.41 6.43
CA VAL A 59 4.07 7.62 6.35
C VAL A 59 4.29 8.30 5.00
N VAL A 60 3.29 9.02 4.52
CA VAL A 60 3.47 9.92 3.38
C VAL A 60 4.06 11.23 3.86
N VAL A 61 4.89 11.84 3.02
CA VAL A 61 5.42 13.19 3.27
C VAL A 61 4.66 14.14 2.36
N CYS A 62 3.93 15.06 2.96
CA CYS A 62 3.09 16.02 2.25
C CYS A 62 3.43 17.44 2.66
N LYS A 63 3.25 18.38 1.72
CA LYS A 63 3.20 19.79 2.06
C LYS A 63 1.93 20.10 2.87
N HIS A 64 1.89 21.28 3.47
CA HIS A 64 0.74 21.75 4.26
C HIS A 64 -0.59 21.74 3.46
N ASP A 65 -0.54 21.90 2.14
CA ASP A 65 -1.71 21.84 1.24
C ASP A 65 -2.16 20.42 0.89
N GLY A 66 -1.49 19.38 1.42
CA GLY A 66 -1.77 17.97 1.15
C GLY A 66 -1.09 17.41 -0.11
N THR A 67 -0.27 18.21 -0.81
CA THR A 67 0.49 17.75 -1.96
C THR A 67 1.54 16.74 -1.55
N LEU A 68 1.54 15.56 -2.18
CA LEU A 68 2.54 14.51 -1.95
C LEU A 68 3.92 14.97 -2.44
N VAL A 69 4.93 14.85 -1.59
CA VAL A 69 6.33 15.12 -1.93
C VAL A 69 7.24 13.93 -1.72
N GLY A 70 6.81 12.94 -0.97
CA GLY A 70 7.58 11.73 -0.74
C GLY A 70 6.86 10.70 0.13
N LEU A 71 7.56 9.61 0.40
CA LEU A 71 7.16 8.55 1.32
C LEU A 71 8.38 8.13 2.12
N ILE A 72 8.22 7.90 3.41
CA ILE A 72 9.27 7.38 4.29
C ILE A 72 8.75 6.15 5.03
N SER A 73 9.56 5.11 5.07
CA SER A 73 9.24 3.85 5.74
C SER A 73 10.25 3.54 6.86
N GLU A 74 9.90 2.59 7.72
CA GLU A 74 10.84 2.02 8.71
C GLU A 74 12.15 1.59 8.04
N SER A 75 12.06 0.96 6.85
CA SER A 75 13.24 0.50 6.12
C SER A 75 14.20 1.63 5.77
N ASP A 76 13.69 2.82 5.43
CA ASP A 76 14.52 3.97 5.07
C ASP A 76 15.28 4.49 6.28
N ILE A 77 14.61 4.55 7.43
CA ILE A 77 15.23 4.95 8.69
C ILE A 77 16.25 3.90 9.15
N LEU A 78 15.87 2.63 9.13
CA LEU A 78 16.74 1.52 9.58
C LEU A 78 17.96 1.32 8.67
N HIS A 79 17.82 1.56 7.36
CA HIS A 79 18.95 1.47 6.43
C HIS A 79 20.05 2.48 6.77
N GLN A 80 19.67 3.71 7.08
CA GLN A 80 20.62 4.74 7.51
C GLN A 80 21.27 4.41 8.87
N PHE A 81 20.48 3.85 9.77
CA PHE A 81 20.99 3.37 11.05
C PHE A 81 22.02 2.24 10.88
N ARG A 82 21.76 1.29 9.99
CA ARG A 82 22.69 0.20 9.67
C ARG A 82 24.03 0.70 9.13
N GLU A 83 24.04 1.72 8.31
CA GLU A 83 25.25 2.33 7.77
C GLU A 83 26.13 2.92 8.88
N SER A 84 25.51 3.62 9.82
CA SER A 84 26.23 4.22 10.97
C SER A 84 26.69 3.18 12.01
N MET A 85 26.03 2.01 12.08
CA MET A 85 26.28 0.94 13.05
C MET A 85 27.11 -0.24 12.52
N ARG A 86 27.71 -0.13 11.35
CA ARG A 86 28.52 -1.18 10.72
C ARG A 86 29.64 -1.75 11.61
N GLN A 87 29.97 -1.04 12.69
CA GLN A 87 30.98 -1.46 13.67
C GLN A 87 30.42 -2.26 14.86
N LYS A 88 29.07 -2.39 15.01
CA LYS A 88 28.44 -3.12 16.14
C LYS A 88 27.50 -4.21 15.64
N ARG A 89 28.07 -5.25 15.03
CA ARG A 89 27.34 -6.32 14.31
C ARG A 89 26.34 -7.13 15.15
N ASP A 90 26.62 -7.29 16.45
CA ASP A 90 25.86 -8.22 17.31
C ASP A 90 24.54 -7.65 17.84
N TRP A 91 24.39 -6.34 17.82
CA TRP A 91 23.20 -5.65 18.31
C TRP A 91 22.00 -5.74 17.34
N TRP A 92 22.25 -5.96 16.05
CA TRP A 92 21.26 -6.05 14.98
C TRP A 92 20.22 -7.15 15.15
N LEU A 93 20.63 -8.29 15.70
CA LEU A 93 19.77 -9.47 15.84
C LEU A 93 18.69 -9.28 16.90
N GLY A 94 18.88 -8.36 17.85
CA GLY A 94 17.91 -8.04 18.90
C GLY A 94 16.79 -7.09 18.46
N VAL A 95 17.01 -6.26 17.43
CA VAL A 95 16.03 -5.25 16.99
C VAL A 95 14.90 -5.83 16.15
N PHE A 96 15.13 -6.98 15.51
CA PHE A 96 14.16 -7.64 14.62
C PHE A 96 13.42 -8.83 15.22
N SER A 97 13.66 -9.18 16.50
CA SER A 97 12.87 -10.24 17.12
C SER A 97 11.50 -9.71 17.54
N GLU A 98 10.54 -10.02 16.68
CA GLU A 98 9.13 -10.13 16.97
C GLU A 98 8.43 -8.96 17.70
N GLY A 99 7.92 -7.99 16.95
CA GLY A 99 6.72 -7.22 17.34
C GLY A 99 6.83 -6.32 18.56
N GLU A 100 8.00 -6.18 19.15
CA GLU A 100 8.23 -5.34 20.32
C GLU A 100 8.57 -3.89 19.95
N LYS A 101 8.27 -2.97 20.86
CA LYS A 101 8.59 -1.54 20.77
C LYS A 101 10.05 -1.36 20.41
N LEU A 102 10.34 -0.42 19.50
CA LEU A 102 11.71 -0.02 19.14
C LEU A 102 12.56 0.13 20.41
N SER A 103 13.77 -0.46 20.40
CA SER A 103 14.64 -0.44 21.58
C SER A 103 14.96 0.99 21.99
N GLN A 104 15.20 1.19 23.29
CA GLN A 104 15.54 2.51 23.84
C GLN A 104 16.80 3.08 23.16
N GLU A 105 17.78 2.24 22.84
CA GLU A 105 19.02 2.63 22.17
C GLU A 105 18.78 3.11 20.74
N PHE A 106 17.84 2.49 20.01
CA PHE A 106 17.40 2.98 18.70
C PHE A 106 16.74 4.36 18.84
N MET A 107 15.87 4.53 19.81
CA MET A 107 15.21 5.81 20.07
C MET A 107 16.20 6.90 20.45
N ASP A 108 17.23 6.57 21.23
CA ASP A 108 18.28 7.51 21.62
C ASP A 108 19.15 7.89 20.41
N TYR A 109 19.49 6.94 19.54
CA TYR A 109 20.17 7.23 18.28
C TYR A 109 19.35 8.18 17.40
N VAL A 110 18.07 7.88 17.22
CA VAL A 110 17.18 8.70 16.35
C VAL A 110 16.97 10.10 16.94
N ARG A 111 17.03 10.27 18.27
CA ARG A 111 16.95 11.59 18.93
C ARG A 111 18.14 12.50 18.64
N VAL A 112 19.30 11.92 18.38
CA VAL A 112 20.53 12.67 18.04
C VAL A 112 20.59 12.98 16.55
N ASP A 113 19.74 12.34 15.75
CA ASP A 113 19.68 12.57 14.31
C ASP A 113 19.04 13.93 14.02
N THR A 114 19.79 14.81 13.39
CA THR A 114 19.34 16.17 13.03
C THR A 114 18.63 16.23 11.68
N ARG A 115 18.51 15.10 10.96
CA ARG A 115 17.85 15.05 9.65
C ARG A 115 16.35 15.15 9.77
N SER A 116 15.76 15.62 8.68
CA SER A 116 14.31 15.73 8.49
C SER A 116 13.77 14.61 7.58
N ALA A 117 12.44 14.51 7.47
CA ALA A 117 11.78 13.60 6.55
C ALA A 117 12.23 13.82 5.11
N SER A 118 12.46 15.07 4.71
CA SER A 118 12.92 15.43 3.36
C SER A 118 14.30 14.88 3.00
N ASP A 119 15.14 14.56 4.00
CA ASP A 119 16.49 14.02 3.79
C ASP A 119 16.48 12.51 3.54
N LEU A 120 15.47 11.78 4.06
CA LEU A 120 15.39 10.32 3.96
C LEU A 120 14.25 9.82 3.08
N MET A 121 13.28 10.66 2.74
CA MET A 121 12.12 10.23 1.95
C MET A 121 12.47 9.79 0.54
N VAL A 122 11.78 8.79 0.03
CA VAL A 122 11.74 8.47 -1.39
C VAL A 122 10.86 9.50 -2.08
N ARG A 123 11.42 10.25 -3.05
CA ARG A 123 10.72 11.34 -3.76
C ARG A 123 9.90 10.84 -4.95
N HIS A 124 10.40 9.83 -5.66
CA HIS A 124 9.69 9.25 -6.82
C HIS A 124 8.71 8.18 -6.32
N VAL A 125 7.57 8.63 -5.83
CA VAL A 125 6.51 7.75 -5.30
C VAL A 125 5.56 7.39 -6.42
N VAL A 126 5.38 6.09 -6.66
CA VAL A 126 4.32 5.60 -7.56
C VAL A 126 2.99 5.73 -6.83
N THR A 127 2.02 6.32 -7.50
CA THR A 127 0.68 6.60 -6.98
C THR A 127 -0.40 6.03 -7.90
N ALA A 128 -1.62 5.94 -7.41
CA ALA A 128 -2.80 5.64 -8.21
C ALA A 128 -3.92 6.64 -7.89
N THR A 129 -4.96 6.66 -8.69
CA THR A 129 -6.18 7.43 -8.43
C THR A 129 -7.22 6.56 -7.72
N GLU A 130 -8.27 7.16 -7.18
CA GLU A 130 -9.31 6.42 -6.45
C GLU A 130 -10.12 5.46 -7.33
N ASP A 131 -10.23 5.77 -8.60
CA ASP A 131 -10.92 4.97 -9.62
C ASP A 131 -10.06 3.86 -10.23
N ALA A 132 -8.75 3.83 -9.91
CA ALA A 132 -7.87 2.74 -10.32
C ALA A 132 -8.42 1.40 -9.79
N THR A 133 -8.51 0.42 -10.67
CA THR A 133 -9.07 -0.89 -10.35
C THR A 133 -8.12 -1.74 -9.50
N LEU A 134 -8.67 -2.72 -8.78
CA LEU A 134 -7.87 -3.67 -7.99
C LEU A 134 -6.76 -4.35 -8.83
N PRO A 135 -6.99 -4.85 -10.06
CA PRO A 135 -5.93 -5.40 -10.90
C PRO A 135 -4.83 -4.39 -11.23
N GLU A 136 -5.18 -3.14 -11.57
CA GLU A 136 -4.21 -2.08 -11.88
C GLU A 136 -3.32 -1.77 -10.67
N VAL A 137 -3.91 -1.63 -9.49
CA VAL A 137 -3.15 -1.39 -8.25
C VAL A 137 -2.26 -2.60 -7.91
N ALA A 138 -2.77 -3.82 -8.11
CA ALA A 138 -2.00 -5.04 -7.89
C ALA A 138 -0.79 -5.13 -8.85
N GLU A 139 -0.98 -4.78 -10.13
CA GLU A 139 0.10 -4.72 -11.11
C GLU A 139 1.17 -3.71 -10.71
N LEU A 140 0.80 -2.49 -10.32
CA LEU A 140 1.74 -1.47 -9.86
C LEU A 140 2.56 -1.96 -8.65
N ILE A 141 1.91 -2.56 -7.66
CA ILE A 141 2.55 -3.12 -6.47
C ILE A 141 3.52 -4.25 -6.82
N CYS A 142 3.12 -5.18 -7.71
CA CYS A 142 3.93 -6.31 -8.09
C CYS A 142 5.11 -5.90 -8.96
N LYS A 143 4.88 -5.10 -10.02
CA LYS A 143 5.88 -4.65 -10.97
C LYS A 143 7.01 -3.88 -10.29
N HIS A 144 6.67 -2.98 -9.39
CA HIS A 144 7.64 -2.13 -8.69
C HIS A 144 8.09 -2.69 -7.34
N ARG A 145 7.57 -3.85 -6.92
CA ARG A 145 7.86 -4.50 -5.63
C ARG A 145 7.58 -3.60 -4.42
N PHE A 146 6.63 -2.69 -4.54
CA PHE A 146 6.24 -1.81 -3.45
C PHE A 146 5.42 -2.56 -2.40
N LYS A 147 5.46 -2.06 -1.15
CA LYS A 147 4.61 -2.57 -0.07
C LYS A 147 3.26 -1.84 -0.05
N ARG A 148 3.21 -0.62 -0.58
CA ARG A 148 2.02 0.27 -0.57
C ARG A 148 2.13 1.35 -1.64
N ILE A 149 0.97 1.90 -2.00
CA ILE A 149 0.82 2.96 -2.99
C ILE A 149 -0.11 4.03 -2.40
N PRO A 150 0.30 5.31 -2.34
CA PRO A 150 -0.60 6.41 -2.02
C PRO A 150 -1.65 6.60 -3.12
N ILE A 151 -2.87 6.92 -2.70
CA ILE A 151 -3.99 7.22 -3.58
C ILE A 151 -4.21 8.72 -3.60
N LEU A 152 -4.30 9.26 -4.81
CA LEU A 152 -4.45 10.70 -5.02
C LEU A 152 -5.84 11.04 -5.58
N ARG A 153 -6.35 12.19 -5.15
CA ARG A 153 -7.47 12.91 -5.76
C ARG A 153 -7.00 14.36 -5.98
N ASP A 154 -7.06 14.85 -7.22
CA ASP A 154 -6.65 16.21 -7.58
C ASP A 154 -5.24 16.58 -7.08
N GLY A 155 -4.30 15.62 -7.17
CA GLY A 155 -2.91 15.78 -6.74
C GLY A 155 -2.66 15.71 -5.23
N ARG A 156 -3.70 15.52 -4.42
CA ARG A 156 -3.62 15.40 -2.95
C ARG A 156 -3.77 13.97 -2.51
N VAL A 157 -3.09 13.59 -1.44
CA VAL A 157 -3.22 12.24 -0.86
C VAL A 157 -4.55 12.11 -0.14
N VAL A 158 -5.36 11.14 -0.55
CA VAL A 158 -6.67 10.84 0.07
C VAL A 158 -6.70 9.47 0.74
N GLY A 159 -5.78 8.56 0.39
CA GLY A 159 -5.73 7.22 0.93
C GLY A 159 -4.40 6.55 0.69
N ILE A 160 -4.25 5.34 1.20
CA ILE A 160 -3.11 4.46 0.95
C ILE A 160 -3.61 3.02 0.79
N VAL A 161 -3.13 2.32 -0.24
CA VAL A 161 -3.39 0.89 -0.45
C VAL A 161 -2.12 0.10 -0.24
N SER A 162 -2.17 -0.92 0.59
CA SER A 162 -1.06 -1.83 0.86
C SER A 162 -1.29 -3.21 0.23
N ARG A 163 -0.24 -4.05 0.18
CA ARG A 163 -0.38 -5.47 -0.18
C ARG A 163 -1.39 -6.20 0.70
N GLY A 164 -1.45 -5.85 1.99
CA GLY A 164 -2.41 -6.44 2.92
C GLY A 164 -3.85 -6.12 2.56
N ASP A 165 -4.13 -4.92 2.03
CA ASP A 165 -5.46 -4.54 1.58
C ASP A 165 -5.89 -5.38 0.37
N LEU A 166 -4.98 -5.58 -0.61
CA LEU A 166 -5.22 -6.46 -1.76
C LEU A 166 -5.51 -7.90 -1.33
N ILE A 167 -4.72 -8.45 -0.42
CA ILE A 167 -4.93 -9.82 0.08
C ILE A 167 -6.27 -9.94 0.81
N ARG A 168 -6.64 -8.93 1.62
CA ARG A 168 -7.95 -8.92 2.29
C ARG A 168 -9.12 -8.85 1.30
N ALA A 169 -8.98 -8.05 0.24
CA ALA A 169 -9.99 -7.98 -0.82
C ALA A 169 -10.16 -9.31 -1.53
N LEU A 170 -9.07 -9.94 -1.94
CA LEU A 170 -9.06 -11.27 -2.57
C LEU A 170 -9.66 -12.36 -1.69
N ALA A 171 -9.37 -12.34 -0.39
CA ALA A 171 -9.93 -13.31 0.55
C ALA A 171 -11.46 -13.18 0.67
N ARG A 172 -12.01 -11.98 0.47
CA ARG A 172 -13.47 -11.72 0.51
C ARG A 172 -14.17 -12.08 -0.79
N ALA A 173 -13.48 -11.96 -1.92
CA ALA A 173 -14.04 -12.24 -3.25
C ALA A 173 -12.94 -12.77 -4.20
N PRO A 174 -12.66 -14.08 -4.19
CA PRO A 174 -11.58 -14.71 -4.94
C PRO A 174 -11.62 -14.50 -6.48
N GLY A 175 -12.80 -14.19 -7.04
CA GLY A 175 -12.97 -13.94 -8.47
C GLY A 175 -12.64 -12.54 -8.97
N MET A 176 -12.15 -11.63 -8.12
CA MET A 176 -11.93 -10.22 -8.47
C MET A 176 -10.68 -9.94 -9.35
N LEU A 177 -9.79 -10.90 -9.51
CA LEU A 177 -8.57 -10.76 -10.33
C LEU A 177 -8.63 -11.53 -11.65
N ILE A 178 -9.78 -12.15 -11.98
CA ILE A 178 -9.94 -12.96 -13.19
C ILE A 178 -10.81 -12.22 -14.20
#